data_f923137f55520d36bd46c8adde8cf843
#
_entry.id   f923137f55520d36bd46c8adde8cf843
#
_cell.length_a   1.000
_cell.length_b   1.000
_cell.length_c   1.000
_cell.angle_alpha   90.00
_cell.angle_beta   90.00
_cell.angle_gamma   90.00
#
_symmetry.space_group_name_H-M   'P 1'
#
loop_
_entity.id
_entity.type
_entity.pdbx_description
1 polymer ?
#
loop_
_entity_poly.entity_id
_entity_poly.type
_entity_poly.pdbx_seq_one_letter_code
_entity_poly.pdbx_strand_id
1 'polypeptide(L)' 'MGTKEKKKAEAWAQAKRQCRLSEREIQMAKQLGMTPKSLIKNIPTPAQMWKLPVKEWIRSLYFEKFGGDDNDIPHL' A
#
# COMPACT_ATOMS: atom_id res chain seq x y z
N MET A 1 -24.16 4.68 -10.48
CA MET A 1 -23.39 5.20 -9.36
C MET A 1 -22.51 4.18 -8.70
N GLY A 2 -22.99 2.98 -8.46
CA GLY A 2 -22.18 1.95 -7.86
C GLY A 2 -21.03 1.46 -8.71
N THR A 3 -21.04 1.77 -9.98
CA THR A 3 -20.05 1.23 -10.89
C THR A 3 -18.64 1.75 -10.59
N LYS A 4 -18.50 3.02 -10.32
CA LYS A 4 -17.20 3.59 -10.04
C LYS A 4 -16.65 3.10 -8.70
N GLU A 5 -17.51 3.02 -7.70
CA GLU A 5 -17.10 2.54 -6.39
C GLU A 5 -16.75 1.05 -6.45
N LYS A 6 -17.52 0.30 -7.22
CA LYS A 6 -17.26 -1.12 -7.37
C LYS A 6 -15.91 -1.38 -8.04
N LYS A 7 -15.62 -0.63 -9.11
CA LYS A 7 -14.34 -0.77 -9.78
C LYS A 7 -13.19 -0.39 -8.87
N LYS A 8 -13.40 0.65 -8.08
CA LYS A 8 -12.38 1.10 -7.15
C LYS A 8 -12.13 0.05 -6.07
N ALA A 9 -13.21 -0.52 -5.54
CA ALA A 9 -13.08 -1.56 -4.52
C ALA A 9 -12.40 -2.81 -5.09
N GLU A 10 -12.73 -3.17 -6.32
CA GLU A 10 -12.11 -4.31 -6.97
C GLU A 10 -10.63 -4.07 -7.21
N ALA A 11 -10.28 -2.85 -7.62
CA ALA A 11 -8.89 -2.50 -7.85
C ALA A 11 -8.08 -2.59 -6.55
N TRP A 12 -8.64 -2.09 -5.45
CA TRP A 12 -7.97 -2.18 -4.16
C TRP A 12 -7.84 -3.64 -3.70
N ALA A 13 -8.88 -4.44 -3.92
CA ALA A 13 -8.82 -5.86 -3.57
C ALA A 13 -7.74 -6.57 -4.38
N GLN A 14 -7.61 -6.22 -5.65
CA GLN A 14 -6.59 -6.79 -6.50
C GLN A 14 -5.20 -6.39 -6.04
N ALA A 15 -5.00 -5.11 -5.70
CA ALA A 15 -3.73 -4.64 -5.19
C ALA A 15 -3.39 -5.34 -3.88
N LYS A 16 -4.37 -5.49 -3.00
CA LYS A 16 -4.17 -6.17 -1.73
C LYS A 16 -3.66 -7.59 -1.95
N ARG A 17 -4.26 -8.29 -2.91
CA ARG A 17 -3.89 -9.67 -3.18
C ARG A 17 -2.53 -9.78 -3.86
N GLN A 18 -2.32 -8.96 -4.88
CA GLN A 18 -1.08 -9.04 -5.65
C GLN A 18 0.13 -8.53 -4.88
N CYS A 19 -0.07 -7.52 -4.08
CA CYS A 19 1.01 -6.95 -3.27
C CYS A 19 1.09 -7.57 -1.89
N ARG A 20 0.19 -8.50 -1.57
CA ARG A 20 0.12 -9.16 -0.26
C ARG A 20 0.02 -8.15 0.86
N LEU A 21 -0.90 -7.21 0.71
CA LEU A 21 -1.09 -6.16 1.70
C LEU A 21 -2.16 -6.57 2.70
N SER A 22 -1.99 -6.09 3.93
CA SER A 22 -3.05 -6.21 4.92
C SER A 22 -4.01 -5.05 4.76
N GLU A 23 -5.15 -5.12 5.42
CA GLU A 23 -6.10 -4.03 5.36
C GLU A 23 -5.49 -2.74 5.90
N ARG A 24 -4.63 -2.88 6.91
CA ARG A 24 -3.95 -1.72 7.47
C ARG A 24 -3.08 -1.04 6.43
N GLU A 25 -2.34 -1.83 5.67
CA GLU A 25 -1.49 -1.27 4.63
C GLU A 25 -2.28 -0.63 3.51
N ILE A 26 -3.45 -1.19 3.22
CA ILE A 26 -4.36 -0.57 2.25
C ILE A 26 -4.82 0.79 2.77
N GLN A 27 -5.17 0.88 4.05
CA GLN A 27 -5.56 2.15 4.64
C GLN A 27 -4.43 3.17 4.60
N MET A 28 -3.23 2.72 4.90
CA MET A 28 -2.06 3.57 4.81
C MET A 28 -1.85 4.11 3.40
N ALA A 29 -1.98 3.25 2.41
CA ALA A 29 -1.83 3.65 1.02
C ALA A 29 -2.88 4.68 0.63
N LYS A 30 -4.11 4.48 1.08
CA LYS A 30 -5.18 5.44 0.82
C LYS A 30 -4.89 6.79 1.44
N GLN A 31 -4.38 6.79 2.65
CA GLN A 31 -4.03 8.04 3.33
C GLN A 31 -2.87 8.74 2.65
N LEU A 32 -1.97 7.98 2.04
CA LEU A 32 -0.87 8.54 1.29
C LEU A 32 -1.27 9.06 -0.08
N GLY A 33 -2.51 8.81 -0.50
CA GLY A 33 -2.96 9.21 -1.81
C GLY A 33 -2.52 8.29 -2.92
N MET A 34 -2.14 7.07 -2.58
CA MET A 34 -1.72 6.10 -3.58
C MET A 34 -2.92 5.47 -4.25
N THR A 35 -2.72 4.96 -5.45
CA THR A 35 -3.76 4.26 -6.18
C THR A 35 -3.42 2.78 -6.29
N PRO A 36 -4.44 1.92 -6.45
CA PRO A 36 -4.18 0.49 -6.62
C PRO A 36 -3.29 0.20 -7.82
N LYS A 37 -3.52 0.94 -8.90
CA LYS A 37 -2.74 0.77 -10.11
C LYS A 37 -1.27 1.07 -9.87
N SER A 38 -1.01 2.12 -9.10
CA SER A 38 0.35 2.51 -8.76
C SER A 38 1.03 1.44 -7.93
N LEU A 39 0.31 0.87 -6.98
CA LEU A 39 0.87 -0.19 -6.13
C LEU A 39 1.24 -1.41 -6.95
N ILE A 40 0.34 -1.84 -7.82
CA ILE A 40 0.58 -3.02 -8.65
C ILE A 40 1.76 -2.77 -9.60
N LYS A 41 1.83 -1.58 -10.14
CA LYS A 41 2.90 -1.22 -11.07
C LYS A 41 4.26 -1.23 -10.40
N ASN A 42 4.30 -1.04 -9.09
CA ASN A 42 5.57 -0.98 -8.36
C ASN A 42 5.96 -2.28 -7.68
N ILE A 43 5.26 -3.38 -7.99
CA ILE A 43 5.67 -4.68 -7.50
C ILE A 43 7.04 -5.01 -8.07
N PRO A 44 8.05 -5.30 -7.23
CA PRO A 44 9.37 -5.61 -7.75
C PRO A 44 9.37 -6.91 -8.54
N THR A 45 10.07 -6.91 -9.65
CA THR A 45 10.31 -8.15 -10.40
C THR A 45 11.48 -8.88 -9.78
N PRO A 46 11.66 -10.18 -10.08
CA PRO A 46 12.82 -10.91 -9.56
C PRO A 46 14.15 -10.25 -9.93
N ALA A 47 14.17 -9.51 -11.04
CA ALA A 47 15.39 -8.81 -11.46
C ALA A 47 15.62 -7.53 -10.67
N GLN A 48 14.64 -7.08 -9.90
CA GLN A 48 14.75 -5.83 -9.14
C GLN A 48 14.84 -6.12 -7.66
N MET A 49 15.79 -6.94 -7.28
CA MET A 49 15.93 -7.37 -5.89
C MET A 49 16.27 -6.21 -4.95
N TRP A 50 16.77 -5.10 -5.48
CA TRP A 50 17.10 -3.93 -4.67
C TRP A 50 15.86 -3.13 -4.24
N LYS A 51 14.70 -3.39 -4.86
CA LYS A 51 13.48 -2.65 -4.53
C LYS A 51 12.79 -3.30 -3.33
N LEU A 52 12.22 -2.47 -2.49
CA LEU A 52 11.45 -2.96 -1.35
C LEU A 52 10.13 -3.57 -1.81
N PRO A 53 9.63 -4.57 -1.12
CA PRO A 53 8.26 -5.03 -1.35
C PRO A 53 7.29 -3.87 -1.17
N VAL A 54 6.17 -3.92 -1.90
CA VAL A 54 5.21 -2.82 -1.88
C VAL A 54 4.75 -2.50 -0.46
N LYS A 55 4.52 -3.52 0.36
CA LYS A 55 4.06 -3.29 1.72
C LYS A 55 5.07 -2.49 2.54
N GLU A 56 6.34 -2.78 2.39
CA GLU A 56 7.37 -2.05 3.12
C GLU A 56 7.54 -0.65 2.57
N TRP A 57 7.39 -0.50 1.27
CA TRP A 57 7.43 0.81 0.65
C TRP A 57 6.30 1.70 1.19
N ILE A 58 5.09 1.15 1.29
CA ILE A 58 3.96 1.88 1.84
C ILE A 58 4.24 2.29 3.28
N ARG A 59 4.72 1.36 4.09
CA ARG A 59 4.99 1.64 5.49
C ARG A 59 6.08 2.69 5.65
N SER A 60 7.10 2.62 4.81
CA SER A 60 8.18 3.58 4.85
C SER A 60 7.69 4.98 4.52
N LEU A 61 6.89 5.11 3.47
CA LEU A 61 6.33 6.40 3.09
C LEU A 61 5.38 6.92 4.16
N TYR A 62 4.59 6.03 4.74
CA TYR A 62 3.67 6.42 5.79
C TYR A 62 4.43 6.94 7.00
N PHE A 63 5.51 6.24 7.35
CA PHE A 63 6.35 6.66 8.46
C PHE A 63 6.95 8.04 8.21
N GLU A 64 7.43 8.28 7.01
CA GLU A 64 8.01 9.57 6.66
C GLU A 64 7.00 10.71 6.72
N LYS A 65 5.77 10.42 6.28
CA LYS A 65 4.76 11.46 6.20
C LYS A 65 4.05 11.70 7.53
N PHE A 66 3.77 10.63 8.27
CA PHE A 66 2.96 10.71 9.48
C PHE A 66 3.73 10.37 10.76
N GLY A 67 4.99 10.00 10.64
CA GLY A 67 5.78 9.63 11.82
C GLY A 67 5.52 8.22 12.30
N GLY A 68 4.95 7.37 11.46
CA GLY A 68 4.67 6.00 11.83
C GLY A 68 3.20 5.79 12.13
N ASP A 69 2.80 4.54 12.31
CA ASP A 69 1.43 4.25 12.71
C ASP A 69 1.40 3.92 14.20
N ASP A 70 0.17 3.74 14.70
CA ASP A 70 -0.02 3.56 16.14
C ASP A 70 0.68 2.34 16.69
N ASN A 71 0.87 1.32 15.88
CA ASN A 71 1.51 0.10 16.34
C ASN A 71 3.03 0.16 16.25
N ASP A 72 3.52 1.06 15.44
CA ASP A 72 4.95 1.20 15.20
C ASP A 72 5.56 2.33 16.00
N ILE A 73 4.76 3.01 16.79
CA ILE A 73 5.29 4.06 17.63
C ILE A 73 6.25 3.43 18.62
N PRO A 74 7.52 3.81 18.56
CA PRO A 74 8.46 3.28 19.54
C PRO A 74 8.07 3.81 20.90
N HIS A 75 7.86 2.89 21.79
CA HIS A 75 7.54 3.27 23.16
C HIS A 75 8.82 3.62 23.89
N LEU A 76 9.11 4.83 23.84
CA LEU A 76 10.31 5.34 24.47
C LEU A 76 10.15 5.49 25.94
#